data_c29cef3713825aff5d6ca8b25f6bbde4
#
_entry.id   c29cef3713825aff5d6ca8b25f6bbde4
#
_cell.length_a   1.000
_cell.length_b   1.000
_cell.length_c   1.000
_cell.angle_alpha   90.00
_cell.angle_beta   90.00
_cell.angle_gamma   90.00
#
_symmetry.space_group_name_H-M   'P 1'
#
loop_
_entity.id
_entity.type
_entity.pdbx_description
1 polymer ?
#
loop_
_entity_poly.entity_id
_entity_poly.type
_entity_poly.pdbx_seq_one_letter_code
_entity_poly.pdbx_strand_id
1 'polypeptide(L)'
;LKPFLAYRNVHALSKANMMANTKFDHVENGIRSKLYVGFPALNMQLSKENEFVPVPDWYYNIEYLEEKNRGYDYEEDLFVPGYFEVPIKKGESIIFSASTEEVKTSALKRKFQQMENKRERRDDFESCLTYSASQFIVHEGKDTEVVAGYLWFGRWGRDTFIALPGLTLAAGSDLKTCKEVLDTMARQLHNGLFPNIGKGDKAAYNSIDAPMWFFWAVQEYDK
;
A
#
# COMPACT_ATOMS: atom_id res chain seq x y z
N LEU A 1 0.60 23.52 4.17
CA LEU A 1 0.41 22.19 3.60
C LEU A 1 -1.09 21.89 3.57
N LYS A 2 -1.62 21.47 2.41
CA LYS A 2 -3.04 21.16 2.20
C LYS A 2 -3.17 19.68 1.83
N PRO A 3 -3.78 18.82 2.68
CA PRO A 3 -3.98 17.42 2.35
C PRO A 3 -5.22 17.24 1.48
N PHE A 4 -5.11 16.43 0.43
CA PHE A 4 -6.20 15.96 -0.41
C PHE A 4 -6.50 14.51 -0.04
N LEU A 5 -7.72 14.22 0.36
CA LEU A 5 -8.09 12.92 0.92
C LEU A 5 -8.97 12.12 -0.03
N ALA A 6 -8.54 10.89 -0.32
CA ALA A 6 -9.30 9.90 -1.07
C ALA A 6 -9.63 8.70 -0.17
N TYR A 7 -10.74 8.75 0.56
CA TYR A 7 -11.23 7.65 1.39
C TYR A 7 -12.06 6.69 0.55
N ARG A 8 -11.40 5.79 -0.17
CA ARG A 8 -12.07 4.90 -1.12
C ARG A 8 -11.30 3.59 -1.33
N ASN A 9 -11.96 2.64 -1.96
CA ASN A 9 -11.27 1.48 -2.52
C ASN A 9 -10.36 1.93 -3.68
N VAL A 10 -9.25 1.25 -3.89
CA VAL A 10 -8.26 1.57 -4.93
C VAL A 10 -8.86 1.58 -6.35
N HIS A 11 -9.87 0.76 -6.61
CA HIS A 11 -10.54 0.64 -7.91
C HIS A 11 -11.74 1.58 -8.10
N ALA A 12 -12.08 2.37 -7.09
CA ALA A 12 -13.20 3.30 -7.15
C ALA A 12 -12.69 4.73 -7.11
N LEU A 13 -13.27 5.61 -7.91
CA LEU A 13 -13.03 7.04 -7.81
C LEU A 13 -14.10 7.69 -6.94
N SER A 14 -13.70 8.61 -6.07
CA SER A 14 -14.64 9.31 -5.19
C SER A 14 -15.29 10.48 -5.89
N LYS A 15 -16.54 10.74 -5.51
CA LYS A 15 -17.27 11.95 -5.90
C LYS A 15 -17.76 12.68 -4.65
N ALA A 16 -17.84 13.99 -4.76
CA ALA A 16 -18.35 14.84 -3.68
C ALA A 16 -19.75 14.37 -3.24
N ASN A 17 -19.95 14.26 -1.93
CA ASN A 17 -21.21 13.80 -1.37
C ASN A 17 -21.45 14.36 0.03
N MET A 18 -22.71 14.31 0.46
CA MET A 18 -23.16 14.82 1.75
C MET A 18 -22.90 13.87 2.94
N MET A 19 -22.40 12.66 2.69
CA MET A 19 -22.11 11.68 3.75
C MET A 19 -20.73 11.90 4.38
N ALA A 20 -19.91 12.73 3.77
CA ALA A 20 -18.58 13.06 4.26
C ALA A 20 -18.66 13.77 5.60
N ASN A 21 -18.00 13.19 6.62
CA ASN A 21 -17.86 13.82 7.91
C ASN A 21 -16.75 14.89 7.86
N THR A 22 -17.12 16.14 7.96
CA THR A 22 -16.18 17.27 7.88
C THR A 22 -15.53 17.60 9.24
N LYS A 23 -15.91 16.91 10.32
CA LYS A 23 -15.36 17.12 11.66
C LYS A 23 -14.00 16.46 11.81
N PHE A 24 -13.20 17.02 12.68
CA PHE A 24 -11.89 16.49 13.06
C PHE A 24 -11.66 16.66 14.57
N ASP A 25 -10.74 15.88 15.11
CA ASP A 25 -10.25 16.02 16.48
C ASP A 25 -8.81 16.58 16.42
N HIS A 26 -8.44 17.37 17.43
CA HIS A 26 -7.05 17.79 17.58
C HIS A 26 -6.21 16.66 18.18
N VAL A 27 -5.03 16.45 17.61
CA VAL A 27 -3.98 15.59 18.15
C VAL A 27 -2.68 16.38 18.26
N GLU A 28 -1.64 15.79 18.87
CA GLU A 28 -0.35 16.46 19.02
C GLU A 28 0.20 16.92 17.64
N ASN A 29 0.38 18.23 17.49
CA ASN A 29 0.83 18.89 16.24
C ASN A 29 0.07 18.44 14.98
N GLY A 30 -1.26 18.31 15.08
CA GLY A 30 -2.03 17.88 13.94
C GLY A 30 -3.51 17.67 14.20
N ILE A 31 -4.14 16.94 13.29
CA ILE A 31 -5.55 16.58 13.35
C ILE A 31 -5.76 15.08 13.08
N ARG A 32 -6.87 14.59 13.59
CA ARG A 32 -7.43 13.27 13.30
C ARG A 32 -8.75 13.44 12.57
N SER A 33 -8.84 12.89 11.38
CA SER A 33 -10.05 12.94 10.53
C SER A 33 -10.55 11.53 10.23
N LYS A 34 -11.87 11.37 10.19
CA LYS A 34 -12.53 10.13 9.77
C LYS A 34 -13.69 10.48 8.84
N LEU A 35 -13.44 10.44 7.55
CA LEU A 35 -14.37 10.95 6.54
C LEU A 35 -15.65 10.10 6.44
N TYR A 36 -15.55 8.77 6.58
CA TYR A 36 -16.72 7.88 6.50
C TYR A 36 -16.73 6.83 7.61
N VAL A 37 -17.93 6.40 7.98
CA VAL A 37 -18.14 5.25 8.87
C VAL A 37 -17.61 3.98 8.18
N GLY A 38 -16.94 3.10 8.92
CA GLY A 38 -16.36 1.87 8.40
C GLY A 38 -14.91 2.00 7.91
N PHE A 39 -14.42 3.22 7.67
CA PHE A 39 -13.01 3.46 7.39
C PHE A 39 -12.20 3.77 8.66
N PRO A 40 -10.89 3.52 8.68
CA PRO A 40 -10.03 3.94 9.79
C PRO A 40 -9.97 5.47 9.89
N ALA A 41 -9.69 5.99 11.06
CA ALA A 41 -9.33 7.39 11.20
C ALA A 41 -7.92 7.64 10.67
N LEU A 42 -7.68 8.81 10.10
CA LEU A 42 -6.39 9.26 9.62
C LEU A 42 -5.86 10.36 10.55
N ASN A 43 -4.72 10.11 11.18
CA ASN A 43 -3.97 11.10 11.93
C ASN A 43 -2.98 11.78 11.00
N MET A 44 -3.06 13.09 10.90
CA MET A 44 -2.17 13.92 10.09
C MET A 44 -1.40 14.86 11.04
N GLN A 45 -0.12 14.60 11.22
CA GLN A 45 0.73 15.25 12.23
C GLN A 45 2.02 15.76 11.63
N LEU A 46 2.54 16.87 12.15
CA LEU A 46 3.84 17.43 11.75
C LEU A 46 4.85 17.31 12.88
N SER A 47 6.14 17.23 12.50
CA SER A 47 7.27 17.21 13.45
C SER A 47 7.52 18.55 14.15
N LYS A 48 6.72 19.54 13.85
CA LYS A 48 6.84 20.90 14.35
C LYS A 48 5.46 21.45 14.73
N GLU A 49 5.43 22.32 15.71
CA GLU A 49 4.24 23.08 16.09
C GLU A 49 3.68 23.84 14.88
N ASN A 50 2.38 23.78 14.73
CA ASN A 50 1.66 24.32 13.58
C ASN A 50 0.24 24.75 13.97
N GLU A 51 -0.38 25.53 13.11
CA GLU A 51 -1.78 25.86 13.19
C GLU A 51 -2.55 25.12 12.10
N PHE A 52 -3.65 24.46 12.47
CA PHE A 52 -4.57 23.89 11.49
C PHE A 52 -5.74 24.85 11.28
N VAL A 53 -5.89 25.30 10.03
CA VAL A 53 -7.00 26.16 9.61
C VAL A 53 -8.08 25.32 8.96
N PRO A 54 -9.24 25.12 9.62
CA PRO A 54 -10.32 24.30 9.09
C PRO A 54 -11.07 25.04 7.98
N VAL A 55 -10.96 24.55 6.76
CA VAL A 55 -11.70 25.02 5.58
C VAL A 55 -12.14 23.79 4.79
N PRO A 56 -13.15 23.04 5.30
CA PRO A 56 -13.58 21.82 4.64
C PRO A 56 -14.25 22.12 3.31
N ASP A 57 -13.71 21.52 2.24
CA ASP A 57 -14.21 21.73 0.88
C ASP A 57 -13.88 20.53 0.00
N TRP A 58 -14.60 20.42 -1.13
CA TRP A 58 -14.32 19.46 -2.18
C TRP A 58 -13.60 20.12 -3.35
N TYR A 59 -12.57 19.44 -3.83
CA TYR A 59 -11.87 19.78 -5.06
C TYR A 59 -12.38 18.84 -6.15
N TYR A 60 -13.06 19.43 -7.13
CA TYR A 60 -13.81 18.72 -8.15
C TYR A 60 -12.96 18.42 -9.38
N ASN A 61 -13.30 17.32 -10.06
CA ASN A 61 -12.82 16.97 -11.40
C ASN A 61 -11.28 16.95 -11.50
N ILE A 62 -10.63 16.34 -10.52
CA ILE A 62 -9.19 16.07 -10.61
C ILE A 62 -8.99 14.95 -11.62
N GLU A 63 -8.25 15.21 -12.67
CA GLU A 63 -8.02 14.29 -13.78
C GLU A 63 -6.74 13.46 -13.60
N TYR A 64 -6.83 12.17 -13.87
CA TYR A 64 -5.72 11.22 -13.97
C TYR A 64 -5.47 10.91 -15.45
N LEU A 65 -4.56 11.64 -16.09
CA LEU A 65 -4.35 11.60 -17.54
C LEU A 65 -3.95 10.21 -18.06
N GLU A 66 -3.16 9.47 -17.29
CA GLU A 66 -2.77 8.11 -17.68
C GLU A 66 -3.95 7.14 -17.69
N GLU A 67 -4.89 7.26 -16.74
CA GLU A 67 -6.11 6.46 -16.74
C GLU A 67 -7.03 6.85 -17.90
N LYS A 68 -7.13 8.15 -18.19
CA LYS A 68 -7.85 8.69 -19.37
C LYS A 68 -7.32 8.09 -20.68
N ASN A 69 -5.98 8.10 -20.84
CA ASN A 69 -5.33 7.55 -22.04
C ASN A 69 -5.57 6.04 -22.19
N ARG A 70 -5.79 5.33 -21.11
CA ARG A 70 -6.09 3.89 -21.08
C ARG A 70 -7.57 3.58 -21.23
N GLY A 71 -8.45 4.57 -21.29
CA GLY A 71 -9.90 4.43 -21.44
C GLY A 71 -10.62 4.02 -20.16
N TYR A 72 -10.05 4.29 -19.00
CA TYR A 72 -10.66 4.07 -17.69
C TYR A 72 -11.33 5.33 -17.14
N ASP A 73 -12.09 5.18 -16.05
CA ASP A 73 -12.56 6.31 -15.27
C ASP A 73 -11.38 7.09 -14.75
N TYR A 74 -11.38 8.39 -14.92
CA TYR A 74 -10.19 9.22 -14.68
C TYR A 74 -10.46 10.54 -13.93
N GLU A 75 -11.71 10.82 -13.57
CA GLU A 75 -12.09 12.03 -12.86
C GLU A 75 -12.52 11.72 -11.43
N GLU A 76 -11.89 12.37 -10.47
CA GLU A 76 -12.16 12.20 -9.04
C GLU A 76 -12.39 13.54 -8.35
N ASP A 77 -13.23 13.54 -7.31
CA ASP A 77 -13.35 14.65 -6.38
C ASP A 77 -12.63 14.29 -5.08
N LEU A 78 -11.75 15.15 -4.60
CA LEU A 78 -10.97 14.95 -3.38
C LEU A 78 -11.44 15.92 -2.28
N PHE A 79 -11.60 15.38 -1.07
CA PHE A 79 -11.97 16.17 0.09
C PHE A 79 -10.73 16.79 0.73
N VAL A 80 -10.84 18.07 1.12
CA VAL A 80 -9.82 18.79 1.87
C VAL A 80 -10.43 19.25 3.20
N PRO A 81 -9.95 18.78 4.36
CA PRO A 81 -10.49 19.22 5.66
C PRO A 81 -10.04 20.63 6.04
N GLY A 82 -9.02 21.16 5.42
CA GLY A 82 -8.37 22.42 5.70
C GLY A 82 -6.89 22.39 5.34
N TYR A 83 -6.09 23.22 5.97
CA TYR A 83 -4.65 23.25 5.72
C TYR A 83 -3.86 23.54 7.00
N PHE A 84 -2.60 23.11 6.99
CA PHE A 84 -1.64 23.39 8.07
C PHE A 84 -0.79 24.60 7.71
N GLU A 85 -0.74 25.58 8.60
CA GLU A 85 0.25 26.65 8.58
C GLU A 85 1.40 26.28 9.50
N VAL A 86 2.61 26.28 8.94
CA VAL A 86 3.81 25.92 9.69
C VAL A 86 4.95 26.83 9.29
N PRO A 87 5.56 27.54 10.23
CA PRO A 87 6.71 28.41 9.93
C PRO A 87 7.91 27.56 9.56
N ILE A 88 8.53 27.83 8.42
CA ILE A 88 9.74 27.15 7.95
C ILE A 88 10.86 28.15 7.68
N LYS A 89 12.08 27.81 8.09
CA LYS A 89 13.30 28.59 7.83
C LYS A 89 14.11 27.92 6.71
N LYS A 90 14.97 28.71 6.06
CA LYS A 90 15.89 28.18 5.05
C LYS A 90 16.76 27.04 5.65
N GLY A 91 16.77 25.89 4.98
CA GLY A 91 17.53 24.71 5.42
C GLY A 91 16.81 23.86 6.48
N GLU A 92 15.60 24.24 6.93
CA GLU A 92 14.80 23.46 7.85
C GLU A 92 13.99 22.39 7.08
N SER A 93 13.89 21.19 7.67
CA SER A 93 13.03 20.11 7.17
C SER A 93 11.90 19.84 8.16
N ILE A 94 10.69 19.67 7.62
CA ILE A 94 9.49 19.31 8.37
C ILE A 94 9.06 17.92 7.91
N ILE A 95 8.78 17.04 8.87
CA ILE A 95 8.23 15.72 8.59
C ILE A 95 6.72 15.79 8.77
N PHE A 96 6.00 15.41 7.71
CA PHE A 96 4.56 15.19 7.74
C PHE A 96 4.28 13.68 7.85
N SER A 97 3.44 13.30 8.79
CA SER A 97 2.98 11.93 9.00
C SER A 97 1.50 11.83 8.71
N ALA A 98 1.10 10.88 7.88
CA ALA A 98 -0.27 10.44 7.70
C ALA A 98 -0.35 8.97 8.10
N SER A 99 -1.11 8.65 9.14
CA SER A 99 -1.13 7.31 9.75
C SER A 99 -2.50 6.98 10.33
N THR A 100 -2.85 5.70 10.35
CA THR A 100 -4.04 5.22 11.08
C THR A 100 -3.83 5.22 12.59
N GLU A 101 -2.59 5.36 13.05
CA GLU A 101 -2.23 5.47 14.46
C GLU A 101 -1.71 6.88 14.77
N GLU A 102 -2.05 7.40 15.94
CA GLU A 102 -1.45 8.62 16.46
C GLU A 102 0.00 8.33 16.87
N VAL A 103 0.93 9.21 16.48
CA VAL A 103 2.34 9.07 16.80
C VAL A 103 2.82 10.25 17.65
N LYS A 104 3.80 10.00 18.53
CA LYS A 104 4.49 11.10 19.24
C LYS A 104 5.29 11.92 18.22
N THR A 105 4.98 13.21 18.10
CA THR A 105 5.58 14.07 17.07
C THR A 105 7.07 14.28 17.28
N SER A 106 7.54 14.23 18.53
CA SER A 106 8.97 14.22 18.88
C SER A 106 9.75 13.03 18.28
N ALA A 107 9.07 11.93 17.96
CA ALA A 107 9.69 10.74 17.36
C ALA A 107 9.71 10.76 15.83
N LEU A 108 9.01 11.69 15.16
CA LEU A 108 8.83 11.67 13.71
C LEU A 108 10.15 11.78 12.93
N LYS A 109 11.05 12.68 13.34
CA LYS A 109 12.36 12.81 12.67
C LYS A 109 13.19 11.52 12.78
N ARG A 110 13.19 10.90 13.96
CA ARG A 110 13.89 9.62 14.18
C ARG A 110 13.27 8.50 13.36
N LYS A 111 11.92 8.39 13.34
CA LYS A 111 11.22 7.39 12.53
C LYS A 111 11.52 7.56 11.04
N PHE A 112 11.47 8.78 10.54
CA PHE A 112 11.80 9.09 9.15
C PHE A 112 13.23 8.65 8.81
N GLN A 113 14.22 9.02 9.65
CA GLN A 113 15.61 8.63 9.44
C GLN A 113 15.79 7.10 9.49
N GLN A 114 15.08 6.41 10.38
CA GLN A 114 15.09 4.94 10.43
C GLN A 114 14.49 4.32 9.16
N MET A 115 13.46 4.91 8.60
CA MET A 115 12.87 4.47 7.34
C MET A 115 13.81 4.73 6.15
N GLU A 116 14.47 5.89 6.12
CA GLU A 116 15.48 6.19 5.09
C GLU A 116 16.65 5.20 5.14
N ASN A 117 17.18 4.94 6.35
CA ASN A 117 18.31 4.01 6.54
C ASN A 117 17.95 2.55 6.20
N LYS A 118 16.66 2.20 6.22
CA LYS A 118 16.18 0.87 5.84
C LYS A 118 15.88 0.75 4.34
N ARG A 119 15.88 1.86 3.61
CA ARG A 119 15.66 1.80 2.15
C ARG A 119 16.81 1.03 1.52
N GLU A 120 16.45 0.06 0.72
CA GLU A 120 17.40 -0.63 -0.14
C GLU A 120 18.02 0.36 -1.14
N ARG A 121 19.28 0.18 -1.42
CA ARG A 121 19.98 0.98 -2.43
C ARG A 121 19.35 0.73 -3.81
N ARG A 122 19.35 1.79 -4.62
CA ARG A 122 18.87 1.77 -6.02
C ARG A 122 19.87 2.49 -6.92
N ASP A 123 21.15 2.22 -6.66
CA ASP A 123 22.26 2.94 -7.30
C ASP A 123 22.65 2.33 -8.64
N ASP A 124 22.22 1.09 -8.89
CA ASP A 124 22.48 0.33 -10.12
C ASP A 124 21.23 -0.48 -10.54
N PHE A 125 21.32 -1.14 -11.70
CA PHE A 125 20.19 -1.88 -12.25
C PHE A 125 19.79 -3.10 -11.40
N GLU A 126 20.77 -3.81 -10.83
CA GLU A 126 20.53 -4.99 -10.00
C GLU A 126 19.83 -4.64 -8.70
N SER A 127 20.31 -3.61 -8.01
CA SER A 127 19.67 -3.12 -6.78
C SER A 127 18.26 -2.56 -7.05
N CYS A 128 18.02 -1.93 -8.20
CA CYS A 128 16.69 -1.52 -8.62
C CYS A 128 15.75 -2.70 -8.84
N LEU A 129 16.23 -3.79 -9.47
CA LEU A 129 15.46 -5.01 -9.69
C LEU A 129 15.11 -5.69 -8.35
N THR A 130 16.09 -5.85 -7.47
CA THR A 130 15.91 -6.45 -6.14
C THR A 130 14.89 -5.66 -5.31
N TYR A 131 15.02 -4.35 -5.30
CA TYR A 131 14.04 -3.49 -4.64
C TYR A 131 12.63 -3.61 -5.27
N SER A 132 12.53 -3.67 -6.58
CA SER A 132 11.26 -3.84 -7.27
C SER A 132 10.63 -5.19 -6.96
N ALA A 133 11.42 -6.25 -6.92
CA ALA A 133 10.99 -7.59 -6.56
C ALA A 133 10.39 -7.63 -5.15
N SER A 134 11.06 -7.00 -4.17
CA SER A 134 10.60 -6.97 -2.78
C SER A 134 9.22 -6.33 -2.59
N GLN A 135 8.82 -5.41 -3.48
CA GLN A 135 7.53 -4.74 -3.40
C GLN A 135 6.32 -5.64 -3.74
N PHE A 136 6.55 -6.74 -4.46
CA PHE A 136 5.50 -7.70 -4.77
C PHE A 136 5.22 -8.67 -3.62
N ILE A 137 6.07 -8.70 -2.61
CA ILE A 137 5.94 -9.58 -1.45
C ILE A 137 5.24 -8.82 -0.32
N VAL A 138 4.12 -9.37 0.15
CA VAL A 138 3.31 -8.75 1.21
C VAL A 138 3.13 -9.73 2.38
N HIS A 139 3.14 -9.18 3.59
CA HIS A 139 2.90 -9.93 4.82
C HIS A 139 1.57 -9.51 5.44
N GLU A 140 0.68 -10.47 5.66
CA GLU A 140 -0.62 -10.27 6.31
C GLU A 140 -0.80 -11.28 7.43
N GLY A 141 -0.62 -10.85 8.68
CA GLY A 141 -0.66 -11.73 9.85
C GLY A 141 0.44 -12.80 9.80
N LYS A 142 0.05 -14.04 9.60
CA LYS A 142 0.96 -15.20 9.46
C LYS A 142 1.23 -15.59 8.00
N ASP A 143 0.60 -14.94 7.07
CA ASP A 143 0.67 -15.26 5.65
C ASP A 143 1.67 -14.35 4.95
N THR A 144 2.50 -14.94 4.08
CA THR A 144 3.39 -14.23 3.15
C THR A 144 2.89 -14.53 1.74
N GLU A 145 2.58 -13.49 0.97
CA GLU A 145 1.91 -13.60 -0.31
C GLU A 145 2.61 -12.76 -1.38
N VAL A 146 2.41 -13.12 -2.65
CA VAL A 146 2.85 -12.34 -3.80
C VAL A 146 1.63 -11.68 -4.44
N VAL A 147 1.69 -10.37 -4.66
CA VAL A 147 0.67 -9.63 -5.42
C VAL A 147 1.03 -9.61 -6.90
N ALA A 148 0.07 -9.84 -7.79
CA ALA A 148 0.29 -9.92 -9.24
C ALA A 148 0.65 -8.57 -9.88
N GLY A 149 0.25 -7.46 -9.24
CA GLY A 149 0.58 -6.12 -9.70
C GLY A 149 0.41 -5.13 -8.55
N TYR A 150 1.50 -4.43 -8.23
CA TYR A 150 1.50 -3.48 -7.13
C TYR A 150 0.50 -2.36 -7.38
N LEU A 151 -0.28 -2.08 -6.35
CA LEU A 151 -1.38 -1.17 -6.10
C LEU A 151 -2.76 -1.71 -6.50
N TRP A 152 -2.98 -2.31 -7.66
CA TRP A 152 -4.35 -2.64 -8.07
C TRP A 152 -4.67 -4.12 -8.16
N PHE A 153 -3.68 -4.99 -8.41
CA PHE A 153 -3.92 -6.42 -8.46
C PHE A 153 -3.63 -7.04 -7.11
N GLY A 154 -4.55 -7.87 -6.65
CA GLY A 154 -4.35 -8.70 -5.49
C GLY A 154 -3.49 -9.91 -5.82
N ARG A 155 -3.63 -10.94 -5.02
CA ARG A 155 -2.97 -12.22 -5.21
C ARG A 155 -3.62 -13.01 -6.35
N TRP A 156 -2.77 -13.56 -7.22
CA TRP A 156 -3.12 -14.51 -8.25
C TRP A 156 -2.26 -15.76 -8.11
N GLY A 157 -2.92 -16.95 -7.98
CA GLY A 157 -2.21 -18.19 -7.65
C GLY A 157 -1.15 -18.58 -8.69
N ARG A 158 -1.54 -18.63 -9.97
CA ARG A 158 -0.62 -18.95 -11.06
C ARG A 158 0.55 -17.98 -11.12
N ASP A 159 0.27 -16.69 -11.09
CA ASP A 159 1.27 -15.62 -11.17
C ASP A 159 2.25 -15.69 -9.99
N THR A 160 1.74 -16.00 -8.79
CA THR A 160 2.56 -16.25 -7.60
C THR A 160 3.63 -17.29 -7.87
N PHE A 161 3.25 -18.49 -8.35
CA PHE A 161 4.20 -19.59 -8.52
C PHE A 161 5.19 -19.34 -9.66
N ILE A 162 4.75 -18.72 -10.76
CA ILE A 162 5.63 -18.39 -11.88
C ILE A 162 6.67 -17.33 -11.48
N ALA A 163 6.26 -16.33 -10.70
CA ALA A 163 7.13 -15.23 -10.31
C ALA A 163 8.04 -15.55 -9.12
N LEU A 164 7.61 -16.43 -8.21
CA LEU A 164 8.22 -16.65 -6.90
C LEU A 164 9.73 -16.94 -6.95
N PRO A 165 10.24 -17.86 -7.79
CA PRO A 165 11.69 -18.10 -7.85
C PRO A 165 12.48 -16.87 -8.28
N GLY A 166 11.95 -16.09 -9.22
CA GLY A 166 12.56 -14.84 -9.67
C GLY A 166 12.58 -13.77 -8.57
N LEU A 167 11.46 -13.60 -7.88
CA LEU A 167 11.29 -12.58 -6.83
C LEU A 167 12.11 -12.86 -5.57
N THR A 168 12.43 -14.12 -5.29
CA THR A 168 13.06 -14.53 -4.02
C THR A 168 14.45 -15.14 -4.24
N LEU A 169 14.53 -16.25 -4.97
CA LEU A 169 15.78 -17.01 -5.12
C LEU A 169 16.79 -16.27 -6.00
N ALA A 170 16.36 -15.75 -7.16
CA ALA A 170 17.24 -15.06 -8.09
C ALA A 170 17.54 -13.63 -7.64
N ALA A 171 16.57 -12.90 -7.08
CA ALA A 171 16.74 -11.51 -6.70
C ALA A 171 17.57 -11.29 -5.42
N GLY A 172 17.68 -12.26 -4.53
CA GLY A 172 18.38 -12.06 -3.25
C GLY A 172 18.71 -13.33 -2.48
N SER A 173 18.52 -14.51 -3.07
CA SER A 173 18.70 -15.82 -2.39
C SER A 173 17.86 -15.93 -1.10
N ASP A 174 16.66 -15.35 -1.10
CA ASP A 174 15.76 -15.34 0.07
C ASP A 174 14.93 -16.63 0.14
N LEU A 175 15.59 -17.72 0.53
CA LEU A 175 14.98 -19.02 0.75
C LEU A 175 13.84 -18.96 1.79
N LYS A 176 13.98 -18.11 2.79
CA LYS A 176 12.98 -17.98 3.86
C LYS A 176 11.66 -17.47 3.31
N THR A 177 11.67 -16.36 2.61
CA THR A 177 10.46 -15.77 2.01
C THR A 177 9.86 -16.68 0.95
N CYS A 178 10.68 -17.34 0.13
CA CYS A 178 10.22 -18.34 -0.83
C CYS A 178 9.41 -19.44 -0.13
N LYS A 179 9.97 -20.02 0.93
CA LYS A 179 9.29 -21.05 1.72
C LYS A 179 8.01 -20.56 2.37
N GLU A 180 8.02 -19.37 2.96
CA GLU A 180 6.84 -18.78 3.59
C GLU A 180 5.67 -18.63 2.61
N VAL A 181 5.94 -18.20 1.38
CA VAL A 181 4.94 -18.11 0.32
C VAL A 181 4.42 -19.49 -0.08
N LEU A 182 5.31 -20.46 -0.32
CA LEU A 182 4.93 -21.83 -0.64
C LEU A 182 4.06 -22.44 0.48
N ASP A 183 4.45 -22.28 1.73
CA ASP A 183 3.68 -22.76 2.90
C ASP A 183 2.30 -22.07 2.99
N THR A 184 2.25 -20.77 2.72
CA THR A 184 0.98 -20.00 2.70
C THR A 184 0.04 -20.56 1.64
N MET A 185 0.55 -20.79 0.44
CA MET A 185 -0.24 -21.31 -0.66
C MET A 185 -0.64 -22.77 -0.42
N ALA A 186 0.25 -23.61 0.10
CA ALA A 186 -0.04 -25.02 0.40
C ALA A 186 -1.22 -25.19 1.37
N ARG A 187 -1.37 -24.28 2.35
CA ARG A 187 -2.52 -24.27 3.26
C ARG A 187 -3.87 -23.97 2.56
N GLN A 188 -3.83 -23.45 1.36
CA GLN A 188 -5.02 -23.04 0.59
C GLN A 188 -5.35 -24.03 -0.53
N LEU A 189 -4.60 -25.13 -0.65
CA LEU A 189 -4.88 -26.20 -1.60
C LEU A 189 -6.24 -26.82 -1.28
N HIS A 190 -7.15 -26.85 -2.26
CA HIS A 190 -8.46 -27.44 -2.13
C HIS A 190 -8.79 -28.29 -3.35
N ASN A 191 -9.11 -29.58 -3.12
CA ASN A 191 -9.41 -30.53 -4.20
C ASN A 191 -8.38 -30.57 -5.34
N GLY A 192 -7.09 -30.44 -5.01
CA GLY A 192 -5.99 -30.45 -5.97
C GLY A 192 -5.78 -29.14 -6.73
N LEU A 193 -6.52 -28.09 -6.43
CA LEU A 193 -6.39 -26.78 -7.04
C LEU A 193 -6.00 -25.70 -6.03
N PHE A 194 -5.29 -24.68 -6.49
CA PHE A 194 -5.02 -23.46 -5.74
C PHE A 194 -6.01 -22.34 -6.11
N PRO A 195 -6.35 -21.45 -5.17
CA PRO A 195 -7.13 -20.27 -5.52
C PRO A 195 -6.34 -19.41 -6.51
N ASN A 196 -6.91 -19.19 -7.69
CA ASN A 196 -6.29 -18.33 -8.69
C ASN A 196 -6.53 -16.85 -8.38
N ILE A 197 -7.73 -16.50 -7.94
CA ILE A 197 -8.12 -15.14 -7.55
C ILE A 197 -8.90 -15.21 -6.24
N GLY A 198 -8.73 -14.21 -5.39
CA GLY A 198 -9.50 -14.07 -4.16
C GLY A 198 -8.97 -14.93 -3.01
N LYS A 199 -9.68 -14.89 -1.87
CA LYS A 199 -9.29 -15.53 -0.60
C LYS A 199 -10.53 -16.01 0.15
N GLY A 200 -10.43 -17.14 0.84
CA GLY A 200 -11.54 -17.71 1.62
C GLY A 200 -12.76 -17.98 0.74
N ASP A 201 -13.95 -17.58 1.19
CA ASP A 201 -15.22 -17.81 0.49
C ASP A 201 -15.33 -17.12 -0.88
N LYS A 202 -14.45 -16.17 -1.17
CA LYS A 202 -14.37 -15.47 -2.46
C LYS A 202 -13.27 -16.05 -3.38
N ALA A 203 -12.68 -17.17 -3.00
CA ALA A 203 -11.62 -17.80 -3.78
C ALA A 203 -12.19 -18.46 -5.05
N ALA A 204 -11.59 -18.18 -6.21
CA ALA A 204 -11.92 -18.81 -7.49
C ALA A 204 -10.85 -19.83 -7.87
N TYR A 205 -11.24 -21.09 -8.01
CA TYR A 205 -10.39 -22.23 -8.39
C TYR A 205 -10.51 -22.53 -9.88
N ASN A 206 -10.10 -21.59 -10.71
CA ASN A 206 -10.30 -21.61 -12.17
C ASN A 206 -9.01 -21.72 -12.99
N SER A 207 -7.91 -22.14 -12.36
CA SER A 207 -6.61 -22.34 -13.01
C SER A 207 -6.13 -23.77 -12.77
N ILE A 208 -6.14 -24.59 -13.79
CA ILE A 208 -5.70 -26.00 -13.74
C ILE A 208 -4.17 -26.12 -13.78
N ASP A 209 -3.47 -25.14 -14.29
CA ASP A 209 -2.03 -25.11 -14.42
C ASP A 209 -1.31 -24.58 -13.15
N ALA A 210 -2.00 -23.88 -12.27
CA ALA A 210 -1.41 -23.38 -11.03
C ALA A 210 -0.74 -24.47 -10.16
N PRO A 211 -1.33 -25.68 -9.97
CA PRO A 211 -0.65 -26.77 -9.27
C PRO A 211 0.66 -27.21 -9.93
N MET A 212 0.77 -27.19 -11.25
CA MET A 212 1.99 -27.55 -11.96
C MET A 212 3.08 -26.51 -11.74
N TRP A 213 2.71 -25.24 -11.76
CA TRP A 213 3.63 -24.14 -11.40
C TRP A 213 4.07 -24.18 -9.95
N PHE A 214 3.19 -24.63 -9.04
CA PHE A 214 3.58 -24.88 -7.65
C PHE A 214 4.68 -25.95 -7.55
N PHE A 215 4.52 -27.11 -8.24
CA PHE A 215 5.56 -28.14 -8.26
C PHE A 215 6.87 -27.61 -8.83
N TRP A 216 6.82 -26.84 -9.90
CA TRP A 216 8.02 -26.21 -10.45
C TRP A 216 8.68 -25.26 -9.45
N ALA A 217 7.92 -24.41 -8.78
CA ALA A 217 8.45 -23.49 -7.78
C ALA A 217 9.08 -24.21 -6.59
N VAL A 218 8.49 -25.34 -6.16
CA VAL A 218 9.08 -26.20 -5.12
C VAL A 218 10.40 -26.82 -5.59
N GLN A 219 10.48 -27.28 -6.85
CA GLN A 219 11.72 -27.81 -7.41
C GLN A 219 12.82 -26.74 -7.51
N GLU A 220 12.48 -25.51 -7.86
CA GLU A 220 13.44 -24.40 -7.86
C GLU A 220 13.92 -24.05 -6.45
N TYR A 221 13.04 -24.16 -5.45
CA TYR A 221 13.40 -23.97 -4.05
C TYR A 221 14.33 -25.06 -3.50
N ASP A 222 14.21 -26.32 -3.96
CA ASP A 222 14.98 -27.47 -3.47
C ASP A 222 16.39 -27.55 -4.10
N LYS A 223 16.69 -26.79 -5.13
CA LYS A 223 18.01 -26.70 -5.77
C LYS A 223 19.02 -25.91 -4.94
#